data_b8427ff7ec8f64be2d8b060ee4522706
#
_entry.id   b8427ff7ec8f64be2d8b060ee4522706
#
_cell.length_a   1.000
_cell.length_b   1.000
_cell.length_c   1.000
_cell.angle_alpha   90.00
_cell.angle_beta   90.00
_cell.angle_gamma   90.00
#
_symmetry.space_group_name_H-M   'P 1'
#
loop_
_entity.id
_entity.type
_entity.pdbx_description
1 polymer ?
#
loop_
_entity_poly.entity_id
_entity_poly.type
_entity_poly.pdbx_seq_one_letter_code
_entity_poly.pdbx_strand_id
1 'polypeptide(L)'
;MLSSHCLKKHNHFHCMRLGPRPAIAQDIARLGSAGFVTEVANGVVIFCFNAILLRLAGDVGVAAYGVTSNIGLVVAALFSGLSQGMQPLLSRERGRRHDENVAQLLRTGLFTCLGLAGVMYLGLFAGTDAVVAIFNSEGSAQLAALAKPGVRLYFLYLFAGGTNMVLSAYYSAVGQAGRGFGIALLRGLVLIVPMAFVLSHFFGITGLWLSLAVTDTAVLALTLLTRRSSRR
;
A
#
# COMPACT_ATOMS: atom_id res chain seq x y z
N MET A 1 28.55 -2.90 -13.94
CA MET A 1 28.93 -3.52 -12.64
C MET A 1 28.35 -4.92 -12.45
N LEU A 2 27.12 -5.24 -12.87
CA LEU A 2 26.55 -6.61 -12.74
C LEU A 2 27.29 -7.68 -13.56
N SER A 3 27.72 -7.37 -14.79
CA SER A 3 28.42 -8.32 -15.67
C SER A 3 29.79 -8.76 -15.13
N SER A 4 30.51 -7.89 -14.44
CA SER A 4 31.80 -8.23 -13.83
C SER A 4 31.65 -9.08 -12.55
N HIS A 5 30.49 -9.08 -11.90
CA HIS A 5 30.20 -9.91 -10.73
C HIS A 5 29.86 -11.35 -11.11
N CYS A 6 29.18 -11.57 -12.26
CA CYS A 6 28.84 -12.91 -12.75
C CYS A 6 30.06 -13.69 -13.28
N LEU A 7 31.15 -13.00 -13.63
CA LEU A 7 32.36 -13.60 -14.18
C LEU A 7 33.42 -14.01 -13.15
N LYS A 8 33.25 -13.65 -11.88
CA LYS A 8 34.19 -14.03 -10.81
C LYS A 8 33.91 -15.45 -10.31
N LYS A 9 34.89 -16.35 -10.43
CA LYS A 9 34.85 -17.78 -10.04
C LYS A 9 34.47 -18.06 -8.57
N HIS A 10 34.33 -17.04 -7.72
CA HIS A 10 34.00 -17.16 -6.30
C HIS A 10 32.53 -16.88 -5.99
N ASN A 11 31.71 -16.55 -6.98
CA ASN A 11 30.28 -16.30 -6.78
C ASN A 11 29.46 -17.56 -7.07
N HIS A 12 28.52 -17.86 -6.19
CA HIS A 12 27.53 -18.93 -6.35
C HIS A 12 26.50 -18.66 -7.47
N PHE A 13 26.57 -17.50 -8.11
CA PHE A 13 25.69 -17.12 -9.23
C PHE A 13 26.42 -17.32 -10.55
N HIS A 14 26.10 -18.40 -11.24
CA HIS A 14 26.58 -18.67 -12.59
C HIS A 14 25.44 -18.50 -13.60
N CYS A 15 25.72 -17.85 -14.74
CA CYS A 15 24.81 -17.88 -15.88
C CYS A 15 24.76 -19.30 -16.44
N MET A 16 23.74 -20.06 -16.06
CA MET A 16 23.46 -21.37 -16.62
C MET A 16 22.55 -21.20 -17.85
N ARG A 17 22.90 -21.79 -18.97
CA ARG A 17 21.96 -21.99 -20.09
C ARG A 17 20.98 -23.09 -19.68
N LEU A 18 19.91 -22.68 -18.98
CA LEU A 18 18.81 -23.57 -18.69
C LEU A 18 17.85 -23.54 -19.87
N GLY A 19 17.65 -24.73 -20.47
CA GLY A 19 16.55 -24.91 -21.42
C GLY A 19 15.19 -24.59 -20.72
N PRO A 20 14.13 -24.27 -21.48
CA PRO A 20 12.82 -23.94 -20.95
C PRO A 20 12.29 -25.11 -20.10
N ARG A 21 12.16 -24.89 -18.80
CA ARG A 21 11.55 -25.86 -17.87
C ARG A 21 10.13 -25.41 -17.58
N PRO A 22 9.09 -26.13 -18.08
CA PRO A 22 7.70 -25.72 -17.95
C PRO A 22 7.25 -25.56 -16.48
N ALA A 23 7.79 -26.38 -15.57
CA ALA A 23 7.51 -26.25 -14.13
C ALA A 23 7.99 -24.91 -13.57
N ILE A 24 9.19 -24.46 -13.91
CA ILE A 24 9.71 -23.16 -13.45
C ILE A 24 8.91 -22.01 -14.06
N ALA A 25 8.52 -22.10 -15.33
CA ALA A 25 7.68 -21.11 -16.00
C ALA A 25 6.30 -21.02 -15.33
N GLN A 26 5.73 -22.13 -14.91
CA GLN A 26 4.47 -22.18 -14.20
C GLN A 26 4.56 -21.55 -12.80
N ASP A 27 5.65 -21.80 -12.07
CA ASP A 27 5.88 -21.17 -10.75
C ASP A 27 6.08 -19.66 -10.88
N ILE A 28 6.83 -19.21 -11.89
CA ILE A 28 7.01 -17.77 -12.19
C ILE A 28 5.66 -17.13 -12.53
N ALA A 29 4.86 -17.76 -13.38
CA ALA A 29 3.55 -17.26 -13.76
C ALA A 29 2.60 -17.19 -12.55
N ARG A 30 2.62 -18.21 -11.67
CA ARG A 30 1.81 -18.24 -10.45
C ARG A 30 2.21 -17.16 -9.44
N LEU A 31 3.51 -16.92 -9.26
CA LEU A 31 4.00 -15.87 -8.37
C LEU A 31 3.77 -14.48 -8.97
N GLY A 32 3.98 -14.33 -10.29
CA GLY A 32 3.77 -13.08 -11.01
C GLY A 32 2.31 -12.69 -11.12
N SER A 33 1.38 -13.66 -11.17
CA SER A 33 -0.06 -13.37 -11.26
C SER A 33 -0.58 -12.59 -10.05
N ALA A 34 -0.08 -12.83 -8.85
CA ALA A 34 -0.47 -12.10 -7.65
C ALA A 34 -0.04 -10.62 -7.74
N GLY A 35 1.18 -10.34 -8.23
CA GLY A 35 1.64 -8.98 -8.49
C GLY A 35 0.81 -8.29 -9.59
N PHE A 36 0.56 -8.99 -10.68
CA PHE A 36 -0.27 -8.48 -11.78
C PHE A 36 -1.68 -8.08 -11.30
N VAL A 37 -2.35 -8.95 -10.53
CA VAL A 37 -3.68 -8.65 -9.96
C VAL A 37 -3.63 -7.40 -9.07
N THR A 38 -2.58 -7.23 -8.29
CA THR A 38 -2.41 -6.05 -7.43
C THR A 38 -2.26 -4.76 -8.26
N GLU A 39 -1.46 -4.80 -9.33
CA GLU A 39 -1.27 -3.62 -10.19
C GLU A 39 -2.54 -3.28 -10.99
N VAL A 40 -3.26 -4.28 -11.49
CA VAL A 40 -4.57 -4.08 -12.13
C VAL A 40 -5.56 -3.47 -11.12
N ALA A 41 -5.58 -3.95 -9.88
CA ALA A 41 -6.42 -3.41 -8.81
C ALA A 41 -6.12 -1.92 -8.55
N ASN A 42 -4.85 -1.55 -8.47
CA ASN A 42 -4.43 -0.14 -8.33
C ASN A 42 -4.94 0.71 -9.50
N GLY A 43 -4.81 0.22 -10.74
CA GLY A 43 -5.33 0.91 -11.92
C GLY A 43 -6.85 1.13 -11.88
N VAL A 44 -7.61 0.11 -11.45
CA VAL A 44 -9.07 0.20 -11.28
C VAL A 44 -9.44 1.24 -10.24
N VAL A 45 -8.74 1.30 -9.11
CA VAL A 45 -8.98 2.31 -8.06
C VAL A 45 -8.74 3.71 -8.60
N ILE A 46 -7.63 3.95 -9.27
CA ILE A 46 -7.30 5.25 -9.87
C ILE A 46 -8.38 5.65 -10.86
N PHE A 47 -8.81 4.73 -11.72
CA PHE A 47 -9.89 4.99 -12.68
C PHE A 47 -11.21 5.34 -11.99
N CYS A 48 -11.62 4.58 -10.97
CA CYS A 48 -12.85 4.84 -10.21
C CYS A 48 -12.81 6.21 -9.51
N PHE A 49 -11.70 6.55 -8.86
CA PHE A 49 -11.53 7.85 -8.20
C PHE A 49 -11.63 9.01 -9.19
N ASN A 50 -10.93 8.89 -10.34
CA ASN A 50 -11.01 9.91 -11.38
C ASN A 50 -12.44 10.03 -11.96
N ALA A 51 -13.13 8.92 -12.22
CA ALA A 51 -14.49 8.93 -12.73
C ALA A 51 -15.49 9.59 -11.75
N ILE A 52 -15.34 9.32 -10.45
CA ILE A 52 -16.17 9.93 -9.41
C ILE A 52 -15.88 11.43 -9.30
N LEU A 53 -14.60 11.83 -9.27
CA LEU A 53 -14.20 13.24 -9.15
C LEU A 53 -14.59 14.06 -10.38
N LEU A 54 -14.46 13.47 -11.57
CA LEU A 54 -14.89 14.12 -12.80
C LEU A 54 -16.40 14.45 -12.75
N ARG A 55 -17.21 13.56 -12.19
CA ARG A 55 -18.65 13.80 -12.01
C ARG A 55 -18.96 14.83 -10.93
N LEU A 56 -18.21 14.85 -9.83
CA LEU A 56 -18.51 15.69 -8.66
C LEU A 56 -17.94 17.10 -8.77
N ALA A 57 -16.76 17.26 -9.38
CA ALA A 57 -16.02 18.53 -9.42
C ALA A 57 -15.36 18.83 -10.77
N GLY A 58 -15.65 18.05 -11.82
CA GLY A 58 -15.05 18.23 -13.13
C GLY A 58 -13.52 18.04 -13.13
N ASP A 59 -12.84 18.68 -14.07
CA ASP A 59 -11.39 18.56 -14.27
C ASP A 59 -10.59 19.03 -13.06
N VAL A 60 -11.09 20.02 -12.33
CA VAL A 60 -10.44 20.54 -11.11
C VAL A 60 -10.42 19.46 -10.01
N GLY A 61 -11.46 18.65 -9.92
CA GLY A 61 -11.50 17.50 -9.00
C GLY A 61 -10.44 16.45 -9.33
N VAL A 62 -10.31 16.11 -10.62
CA VAL A 62 -9.28 15.19 -11.12
C VAL A 62 -7.87 15.74 -10.85
N ALA A 63 -7.67 17.05 -11.09
CA ALA A 63 -6.40 17.71 -10.79
C ALA A 63 -6.05 17.68 -9.29
N ALA A 64 -7.04 17.91 -8.41
CA ALA A 64 -6.86 17.81 -6.96
C ALA A 64 -6.48 16.38 -6.51
N TYR A 65 -7.04 15.36 -7.15
CA TYR A 65 -6.64 13.97 -6.92
C TYR A 65 -5.22 13.71 -7.43
N GLY A 66 -4.85 14.26 -8.56
CA GLY A 66 -3.48 14.21 -9.09
C GLY A 66 -2.45 14.68 -8.06
N VAL A 67 -2.70 15.82 -7.38
CA VAL A 67 -1.86 16.29 -6.27
C VAL A 67 -1.76 15.25 -5.17
N THR A 68 -2.91 14.77 -4.68
CA THR A 68 -2.98 13.83 -3.56
C THR A 68 -2.34 12.48 -3.90
N SER A 69 -2.56 11.96 -5.11
CA SER A 69 -2.01 10.68 -5.54
C SER A 69 -0.50 10.71 -5.74
N ASN A 70 0.07 11.82 -6.27
CA ASN A 70 1.52 11.96 -6.39
C ASN A 70 2.22 11.96 -5.03
N ILE A 71 1.67 12.65 -4.04
CA ILE A 71 2.16 12.59 -2.66
C ILE A 71 2.01 11.16 -2.13
N GLY A 72 0.86 10.54 -2.42
CA GLY A 72 0.56 9.16 -2.04
C GLY A 72 1.58 8.14 -2.54
N LEU A 73 2.11 8.30 -3.76
CA LEU A 73 3.16 7.43 -4.30
C LEU A 73 4.45 7.48 -3.46
N VAL A 74 4.89 8.70 -3.08
CA VAL A 74 6.09 8.86 -2.24
C VAL A 74 5.89 8.22 -0.87
N VAL A 75 4.75 8.47 -0.25
CA VAL A 75 4.41 7.91 1.05
C VAL A 75 4.28 6.38 0.98
N ALA A 76 3.61 5.85 -0.04
CA ALA A 76 3.48 4.41 -0.26
C ALA A 76 4.85 3.72 -0.44
N ALA A 77 5.80 4.38 -1.11
CA ALA A 77 7.16 3.84 -1.26
C ALA A 77 7.87 3.65 0.09
N LEU A 78 7.69 4.57 1.05
CA LEU A 78 8.27 4.44 2.40
C LEU A 78 7.69 3.23 3.16
N PHE A 79 6.37 3.05 3.13
CA PHE A 79 5.72 1.89 3.78
C PHE A 79 6.05 0.57 3.08
N SER A 80 6.18 0.60 1.76
CA SER A 80 6.65 -0.56 0.98
C SER A 80 8.09 -0.92 1.34
N GLY A 81 8.98 0.07 1.48
CA GLY A 81 10.35 -0.13 1.91
C GLY A 81 10.44 -0.76 3.31
N LEU A 82 9.66 -0.26 4.27
CA LEU A 82 9.56 -0.86 5.61
C LEU A 82 9.10 -2.32 5.54
N SER A 83 8.04 -2.59 4.79
CA SER A 83 7.45 -3.92 4.65
C SER A 83 8.42 -4.90 3.97
N GLN A 84 9.09 -4.48 2.90
CA GLN A 84 10.08 -5.27 2.18
C GLN A 84 11.33 -5.53 3.01
N GLY A 85 11.80 -4.54 3.79
CA GLY A 85 12.93 -4.71 4.69
C GLY A 85 12.66 -5.70 5.83
N MET A 86 11.41 -5.80 6.30
CA MET A 86 11.02 -6.74 7.34
C MET A 86 10.90 -8.20 6.84
N GLN A 87 10.50 -8.42 5.59
CA GLN A 87 10.24 -9.76 5.05
C GLN A 87 11.40 -10.75 5.19
N PRO A 88 12.66 -10.42 4.79
CA PRO A 88 13.78 -11.35 4.91
C PRO A 88 14.12 -11.67 6.37
N LEU A 89 13.99 -10.70 7.28
CA LEU A 89 14.22 -10.90 8.69
C LEU A 89 13.19 -11.86 9.30
N LEU A 90 11.92 -11.63 9.02
CA LEU A 90 10.80 -12.48 9.47
C LEU A 90 10.93 -13.91 8.93
N SER A 91 11.24 -14.05 7.63
CA SER A 91 11.40 -15.36 6.99
C SER A 91 12.58 -16.13 7.58
N ARG A 92 13.71 -15.45 7.87
CA ARG A 92 14.89 -16.05 8.51
C ARG A 92 14.59 -16.57 9.91
N GLU A 93 13.98 -15.74 10.77
CA GLU A 93 13.68 -16.13 12.16
C GLU A 93 12.57 -17.22 12.19
N ARG A 94 11.61 -17.16 11.27
CA ARG A 94 10.61 -18.22 11.12
C ARG A 94 11.22 -19.55 10.69
N GLY A 95 12.18 -19.52 9.76
CA GLY A 95 12.92 -20.70 9.32
C GLY A 95 13.74 -21.34 10.44
N ARG A 96 14.23 -20.52 11.38
CA ARG A 96 14.94 -20.96 12.59
C ARG A 96 14.03 -21.41 13.73
N ARG A 97 12.70 -21.31 13.56
CA ARG A 97 11.66 -21.59 14.58
C ARG A 97 11.78 -20.72 15.85
N HIS A 98 12.33 -19.50 15.72
CA HIS A 98 12.43 -18.53 16.80
C HIS A 98 11.14 -17.68 16.84
N ASP A 99 10.05 -18.23 17.34
CA ASP A 99 8.75 -17.58 17.34
C ASP A 99 8.71 -16.29 18.19
N GLU A 100 9.52 -16.20 19.23
CA GLU A 100 9.66 -14.99 20.05
C GLU A 100 10.28 -13.83 19.24
N ASN A 101 11.35 -14.11 18.48
CA ASN A 101 11.98 -13.11 17.61
C ASN A 101 11.03 -12.64 16.50
N VAL A 102 10.25 -13.56 15.94
CA VAL A 102 9.22 -13.23 14.94
C VAL A 102 8.17 -12.29 15.53
N ALA A 103 7.71 -12.55 16.76
CA ALA A 103 6.75 -11.69 17.45
C ALA A 103 7.35 -10.31 17.77
N GLN A 104 8.62 -10.26 18.20
CA GLN A 104 9.33 -9.01 18.48
C GLN A 104 9.54 -8.19 17.21
N LEU A 105 9.97 -8.82 16.10
CA LEU A 105 10.12 -8.15 14.80
C LEU A 105 8.79 -7.56 14.31
N LEU A 106 7.69 -8.32 14.43
CA LEU A 106 6.37 -7.80 14.06
C LEU A 106 5.99 -6.60 14.92
N ARG A 107 6.18 -6.69 16.25
CA ARG A 107 5.88 -5.59 17.17
C ARG A 107 6.69 -4.34 16.83
N THR A 108 8.00 -4.49 16.65
CA THR A 108 8.90 -3.39 16.27
C THR A 108 8.46 -2.79 14.93
N GLY A 109 8.17 -3.62 13.93
CA GLY A 109 7.69 -3.15 12.63
C GLY A 109 6.39 -2.37 12.71
N LEU A 110 5.43 -2.81 13.54
CA LEU A 110 4.18 -2.09 13.77
C LEU A 110 4.40 -0.75 14.47
N PHE A 111 5.27 -0.68 15.49
CA PHE A 111 5.63 0.58 16.13
C PHE A 111 6.33 1.54 15.19
N THR A 112 7.30 1.05 14.41
CA THR A 112 7.98 1.87 13.38
C THR A 112 6.98 2.36 12.33
N CYS A 113 6.06 1.50 11.89
CA CYS A 113 5.01 1.86 10.94
C CYS A 113 4.11 2.97 11.48
N LEU A 114 3.62 2.84 12.72
CA LEU A 114 2.76 3.86 13.35
C LEU A 114 3.52 5.16 13.61
N GLY A 115 4.77 5.09 14.03
CA GLY A 115 5.65 6.26 14.16
C GLY A 115 5.85 6.98 12.84
N LEU A 116 6.16 6.23 11.78
CA LEU A 116 6.28 6.76 10.41
C LEU A 116 4.97 7.39 9.94
N ALA A 117 3.83 6.70 10.15
CA ALA A 117 2.51 7.22 9.82
C ALA A 117 2.22 8.55 10.54
N GLY A 118 2.55 8.63 11.84
CA GLY A 118 2.40 9.85 12.64
C GLY A 118 3.24 11.01 12.11
N VAL A 119 4.51 10.78 11.87
CA VAL A 119 5.44 11.80 11.34
C VAL A 119 4.98 12.28 9.96
N MET A 120 4.66 11.35 9.05
CA MET A 120 4.20 11.70 7.70
C MET A 120 2.86 12.43 7.72
N TYR A 121 1.89 11.94 8.51
CA TYR A 121 0.59 12.60 8.61
C TYR A 121 0.69 14.00 9.20
N LEU A 122 1.41 14.17 10.29
CA LEU A 122 1.61 15.49 10.91
C LEU A 122 2.37 16.44 9.99
N GLY A 123 3.39 15.96 9.30
CA GLY A 123 4.14 16.74 8.31
C GLY A 123 3.25 17.21 7.14
N LEU A 124 2.43 16.32 6.59
CA LEU A 124 1.48 16.65 5.52
C LEU A 124 0.35 17.56 6.02
N PHE A 125 -0.14 17.33 7.23
CA PHE A 125 -1.19 18.15 7.82
C PHE A 125 -0.71 19.60 8.06
N ALA A 126 0.45 19.75 8.68
CA ALA A 126 1.06 21.05 8.94
C ALA A 126 1.53 21.75 7.65
N GLY A 127 2.12 20.98 6.73
CA GLY A 127 2.64 21.46 5.44
C GLY A 127 1.63 21.49 4.29
N THR A 128 0.33 21.25 4.54
CA THR A 128 -0.69 21.13 3.49
C THR A 128 -0.65 22.31 2.49
N ASP A 129 -0.53 23.53 3.00
CA ASP A 129 -0.54 24.73 2.15
C ASP A 129 0.70 24.79 1.24
N ALA A 130 1.87 24.50 1.76
CA ALA A 130 3.12 24.48 1.01
C ALA A 130 3.11 23.35 -0.04
N VAL A 131 2.64 22.16 0.36
CA VAL A 131 2.58 21.02 -0.54
C VAL A 131 1.60 21.27 -1.69
N VAL A 132 0.41 21.78 -1.41
CA VAL A 132 -0.57 22.12 -2.45
C VAL A 132 -0.04 23.24 -3.35
N ALA A 133 0.66 24.25 -2.82
CA ALA A 133 1.24 25.33 -3.61
C ALA A 133 2.26 24.83 -4.64
N ILE A 134 3.06 23.80 -4.33
CA ILE A 134 4.02 23.21 -5.27
C ILE A 134 3.32 22.68 -6.53
N PHE A 135 2.13 22.09 -6.39
CA PHE A 135 1.36 21.50 -7.49
C PHE A 135 0.35 22.48 -8.11
N ASN A 136 0.12 23.62 -7.48
CA ASN A 136 -0.81 24.66 -7.93
C ASN A 136 -0.06 25.89 -8.48
N SER A 137 0.76 25.66 -9.49
CA SER A 137 1.57 26.72 -10.13
C SER A 137 0.74 27.85 -10.73
N GLU A 138 -0.48 27.56 -11.15
CA GLU A 138 -1.43 28.53 -11.74
C GLU A 138 -2.18 29.34 -10.67
N GLY A 139 -2.01 29.06 -9.39
CA GLY A 139 -2.67 29.76 -8.29
C GLY A 139 -4.20 29.59 -8.25
N SER A 140 -4.72 28.48 -8.78
CA SER A 140 -6.17 28.20 -8.81
C SER A 140 -6.74 28.06 -7.40
N ALA A 141 -7.61 29.00 -7.00
CA ALA A 141 -8.30 28.94 -5.72
C ALA A 141 -9.22 27.73 -5.61
N GLN A 142 -9.83 27.29 -6.70
CA GLN A 142 -10.72 26.13 -6.75
C GLN A 142 -9.93 24.83 -6.52
N LEU A 143 -8.77 24.67 -7.16
CA LEU A 143 -7.87 23.53 -6.93
C LEU A 143 -7.43 23.47 -5.47
N ALA A 144 -7.00 24.61 -4.90
CA ALA A 144 -6.58 24.66 -3.50
C ALA A 144 -7.71 24.30 -2.53
N ALA A 145 -8.93 24.75 -2.80
CA ALA A 145 -10.10 24.45 -1.98
C ALA A 145 -10.45 22.95 -1.95
N LEU A 146 -10.18 22.22 -3.03
CA LEU A 146 -10.42 20.78 -3.12
C LEU A 146 -9.22 19.95 -2.64
N ALA A 147 -7.99 20.37 -2.98
CA ALA A 147 -6.78 19.62 -2.66
C ALA A 147 -6.41 19.67 -1.16
N LYS A 148 -6.60 20.82 -0.49
CA LYS A 148 -6.26 20.95 0.94
C LYS A 148 -7.04 20.00 1.85
N PRO A 149 -8.39 19.93 1.80
CA PRO A 149 -9.14 18.91 2.52
C PRO A 149 -8.77 17.50 2.05
N GLY A 150 -8.53 17.32 0.75
CA GLY A 150 -8.08 16.06 0.17
C GLY A 150 -6.82 15.54 0.85
N VAL A 151 -5.76 16.33 0.90
CA VAL A 151 -4.51 15.94 1.56
C VAL A 151 -4.75 15.58 3.03
N ARG A 152 -5.51 16.36 3.78
CA ARG A 152 -5.76 16.11 5.20
C ARG A 152 -6.57 14.85 5.48
N LEU A 153 -7.61 14.58 4.69
CA LEU A 153 -8.52 13.46 4.92
C LEU A 153 -8.01 12.16 4.29
N TYR A 154 -7.46 12.26 3.08
CA TYR A 154 -6.95 11.09 2.38
C TYR A 154 -5.85 10.39 3.18
N PHE A 155 -4.87 11.13 3.71
CA PHE A 155 -3.73 10.55 4.41
C PHE A 155 -4.03 10.01 5.81
N LEU A 156 -5.26 10.12 6.32
CA LEU A 156 -5.70 9.38 7.51
C LEU A 156 -5.56 7.85 7.34
N TYR A 157 -5.58 7.36 6.09
CA TYR A 157 -5.40 5.94 5.82
C TYR A 157 -4.02 5.41 6.26
N LEU A 158 -3.02 6.26 6.44
CA LEU A 158 -1.64 5.85 6.74
C LEU A 158 -1.55 4.96 7.98
N PHE A 159 -2.35 5.24 9.00
CA PHE A 159 -2.34 4.46 10.24
C PHE A 159 -2.84 3.02 10.03
N ALA A 160 -4.01 2.89 9.46
CA ALA A 160 -4.60 1.57 9.20
C ALA A 160 -3.96 0.89 7.98
N GLY A 161 -3.75 1.63 6.89
CA GLY A 161 -3.18 1.13 5.64
C GLY A 161 -1.74 0.68 5.79
N GLY A 162 -0.90 1.47 6.45
CA GLY A 162 0.47 1.08 6.78
C GLY A 162 0.50 -0.19 7.64
N THR A 163 -0.36 -0.26 8.66
CA THR A 163 -0.51 -1.46 9.51
C THR A 163 -0.91 -2.68 8.68
N ASN A 164 -1.88 -2.53 7.76
CA ASN A 164 -2.29 -3.61 6.84
C ASN A 164 -1.14 -4.06 5.93
N MET A 165 -0.30 -3.13 5.44
CA MET A 165 0.88 -3.47 4.63
C MET A 165 1.89 -4.30 5.42
N VAL A 166 2.20 -3.89 6.64
CA VAL A 166 3.09 -4.64 7.55
C VAL A 166 2.52 -6.03 7.87
N LEU A 167 1.22 -6.14 8.16
CA LEU A 167 0.55 -7.42 8.40
C LEU A 167 0.54 -8.32 7.17
N SER A 168 0.29 -7.78 5.99
CA SER A 168 0.36 -8.52 4.73
C SER A 168 1.76 -9.08 4.48
N ALA A 169 2.79 -8.27 4.68
CA ALA A 169 4.20 -8.67 4.59
C ALA A 169 4.56 -9.75 5.62
N TYR A 170 4.09 -9.60 6.86
CA TYR A 170 4.27 -10.58 7.92
C TYR A 170 3.65 -11.93 7.55
N TYR A 171 2.37 -11.96 7.13
CA TYR A 171 1.71 -13.22 6.76
C TYR A 171 2.40 -13.89 5.57
N SER A 172 2.87 -13.13 4.60
CA SER A 172 3.64 -13.65 3.47
C SER A 172 4.96 -14.27 3.92
N ALA A 173 5.69 -13.61 4.82
CA ALA A 173 7.00 -14.04 5.32
C ALA A 173 6.92 -15.30 6.21
N VAL A 174 5.83 -15.49 6.97
CA VAL A 174 5.65 -16.66 7.84
C VAL A 174 4.98 -17.87 7.15
N GLY A 175 4.85 -17.84 5.81
CA GLY A 175 4.30 -18.94 5.02
C GLY A 175 2.78 -18.93 4.89
N GLN A 176 2.09 -17.85 5.31
CA GLN A 176 0.64 -17.68 5.18
C GLN A 176 0.31 -16.70 4.03
N ALA A 177 0.93 -16.91 2.87
CA ALA A 177 0.84 -15.99 1.72
C ALA A 177 -0.61 -15.71 1.28
N GLY A 178 -1.51 -16.70 1.38
CA GLY A 178 -2.93 -16.50 1.06
C GLY A 178 -3.61 -15.46 1.95
N ARG A 179 -3.26 -15.38 3.24
CA ARG A 179 -3.77 -14.33 4.15
C ARG A 179 -3.20 -12.97 3.80
N GLY A 180 -1.89 -12.91 3.52
CA GLY A 180 -1.24 -11.66 3.09
C GLY A 180 -1.86 -11.11 1.81
N PHE A 181 -2.04 -11.96 0.81
CA PHE A 181 -2.71 -11.61 -0.44
C PHE A 181 -4.17 -11.20 -0.24
N GLY A 182 -4.92 -11.92 0.63
CA GLY A 182 -6.30 -11.58 0.97
C GLY A 182 -6.43 -10.17 1.55
N ILE A 183 -5.54 -9.76 2.47
CA ILE A 183 -5.49 -8.40 3.02
C ILE A 183 -5.23 -7.38 1.88
N ALA A 184 -4.24 -7.64 1.03
CA ALA A 184 -3.90 -6.75 -0.08
C ALA A 184 -5.06 -6.60 -1.08
N LEU A 185 -5.75 -7.69 -1.42
CA LEU A 185 -6.87 -7.69 -2.35
C LEU A 185 -8.11 -6.99 -1.75
N LEU A 186 -8.44 -7.28 -0.49
CA LEU A 186 -9.57 -6.66 0.20
C LEU A 186 -9.42 -5.13 0.27
N ARG A 187 -8.24 -4.64 0.67
CA ARG A 187 -7.98 -3.20 0.77
C ARG A 187 -7.83 -2.52 -0.60
N GLY A 188 -7.17 -3.21 -1.55
CA GLY A 188 -6.78 -2.63 -2.84
C GLY A 188 -7.87 -2.68 -3.91
N LEU A 189 -8.93 -3.51 -3.77
CA LEU A 189 -9.96 -3.65 -4.79
C LEU A 189 -11.34 -3.89 -4.19
N VAL A 190 -11.49 -4.96 -3.41
CA VAL A 190 -12.80 -5.50 -3.04
C VAL A 190 -13.63 -4.54 -2.18
N LEU A 191 -13.00 -3.86 -1.22
CA LEU A 191 -13.68 -2.93 -0.32
C LEU A 191 -13.53 -1.47 -0.75
N ILE A 192 -12.39 -1.07 -1.34
CA ILE A 192 -12.17 0.34 -1.67
C ILE A 192 -13.12 0.83 -2.77
N VAL A 193 -13.36 0.02 -3.80
CA VAL A 193 -14.22 0.43 -4.91
C VAL A 193 -15.67 0.64 -4.44
N PRO A 194 -16.35 -0.31 -3.76
CA PRO A 194 -17.68 -0.05 -3.22
C PRO A 194 -17.71 1.10 -2.22
N MET A 195 -16.71 1.20 -1.33
CA MET A 195 -16.64 2.28 -0.34
C MET A 195 -16.48 3.65 -0.99
N ALA A 196 -15.68 3.77 -2.06
CA ALA A 196 -15.54 5.01 -2.81
C ALA A 196 -16.88 5.45 -3.41
N PHE A 197 -17.65 4.53 -4.00
CA PHE A 197 -18.98 4.84 -4.54
C PHE A 197 -19.99 5.18 -3.44
N VAL A 198 -20.06 4.38 -2.38
CA VAL A 198 -21.03 4.57 -1.29
C VAL A 198 -20.76 5.89 -0.56
N LEU A 199 -19.52 6.10 -0.11
CA LEU A 199 -19.18 7.31 0.64
C LEU A 199 -19.26 8.57 -0.22
N SER A 200 -18.89 8.50 -1.50
CA SER A 200 -19.05 9.64 -2.39
C SER A 200 -20.51 9.97 -2.70
N HIS A 201 -21.39 8.97 -2.72
CA HIS A 201 -22.82 9.19 -2.89
C HIS A 201 -23.45 9.94 -1.71
N PHE A 202 -23.08 9.58 -0.46
CA PHE A 202 -23.66 10.20 0.73
C PHE A 202 -22.96 11.50 1.16
N PHE A 203 -21.65 11.59 1.01
CA PHE A 203 -20.82 12.69 1.52
C PHE A 203 -20.07 13.46 0.41
N GLY A 204 -20.38 13.20 -0.86
CA GLY A 204 -19.72 13.85 -1.97
C GLY A 204 -18.19 13.64 -1.99
N ILE A 205 -17.46 14.70 -2.30
CA ILE A 205 -15.99 14.68 -2.41
C ILE A 205 -15.32 14.32 -1.08
N THR A 206 -15.87 14.80 0.04
CA THR A 206 -15.34 14.49 1.39
C THR A 206 -15.41 12.99 1.67
N GLY A 207 -16.51 12.34 1.27
CA GLY A 207 -16.67 10.89 1.39
C GLY A 207 -15.65 10.12 0.57
N LEU A 208 -15.34 10.61 -0.63
CA LEU A 208 -14.31 9.99 -1.47
C LEU A 208 -12.92 10.08 -0.82
N TRP A 209 -12.55 11.24 -0.26
CA TRP A 209 -11.28 11.39 0.46
C TRP A 209 -11.16 10.47 1.67
N LEU A 210 -12.25 10.22 2.37
CA LEU A 210 -12.28 9.33 3.54
C LEU A 210 -12.34 7.84 3.17
N SER A 211 -12.69 7.50 1.93
CA SER A 211 -12.95 6.11 1.53
C SER A 211 -11.77 5.17 1.77
N LEU A 212 -10.52 5.62 1.55
CA LEU A 212 -9.33 4.83 1.87
C LEU A 212 -9.17 4.59 3.37
N ALA A 213 -9.34 5.62 4.19
CA ALA A 213 -9.20 5.51 5.64
C ALA A 213 -10.24 4.56 6.23
N VAL A 214 -11.49 4.66 5.78
CA VAL A 214 -12.58 3.77 6.20
C VAL A 214 -12.33 2.34 5.74
N THR A 215 -11.94 2.15 4.47
CA THR A 215 -11.62 0.83 3.91
C THR A 215 -10.48 0.15 4.67
N ASP A 216 -9.35 0.85 4.85
CA ASP A 216 -8.20 0.27 5.53
C ASP A 216 -8.48 -0.03 7.01
N THR A 217 -9.29 0.80 7.67
CA THR A 217 -9.74 0.54 9.05
C THR A 217 -10.64 -0.69 9.12
N ALA A 218 -11.57 -0.84 8.18
CA ALA A 218 -12.44 -2.02 8.11
C ALA A 218 -11.62 -3.31 7.86
N VAL A 219 -10.66 -3.28 6.92
CA VAL A 219 -9.77 -4.42 6.66
C VAL A 219 -8.92 -4.76 7.87
N LEU A 220 -8.39 -3.76 8.58
CA LEU A 220 -7.62 -3.97 9.79
C LEU A 220 -8.49 -4.64 10.88
N ALA A 221 -9.69 -4.15 11.08
CA ALA A 221 -10.64 -4.74 12.03
C ALA A 221 -10.95 -6.20 11.69
N LEU A 222 -11.26 -6.50 10.44
CA LEU A 222 -11.49 -7.88 9.95
C LEU A 222 -10.27 -8.78 10.19
N THR A 223 -9.07 -8.28 9.88
CA THR A 223 -7.81 -9.03 10.07
C THR A 223 -7.57 -9.36 11.55
N LEU A 224 -7.85 -8.41 12.46
CA LEU A 224 -7.70 -8.63 13.90
C LEU A 224 -8.74 -9.61 14.46
N LEU A 225 -9.98 -9.54 13.99
CA LEU A 225 -11.06 -10.45 14.38
C LEU A 225 -10.75 -11.90 13.95
N THR A 226 -10.34 -12.10 12.70
CA THR A 226 -9.98 -13.43 12.18
C THR A 226 -8.77 -14.02 12.89
N ARG A 227 -7.81 -13.18 13.32
CA ARG A 227 -6.67 -13.63 14.13
C ARG A 227 -7.08 -14.15 15.51
N ARG A 228 -8.07 -13.53 16.15
CA ARG A 228 -8.59 -13.98 17.45
C ARG A 228 -9.30 -15.32 17.35
N SER A 229 -10.09 -15.53 16.29
CA SER A 229 -10.82 -16.80 16.06
C SER A 229 -9.89 -18.00 15.81
N SER A 230 -8.74 -17.79 15.20
CA SER A 230 -7.75 -18.84 14.91
C SER A 230 -6.87 -19.25 16.11
N ARG A 231 -7.00 -18.55 17.25
CA ARG A 231 -6.28 -18.89 18.51
C ARG A 231 -7.13 -19.63 19.54
N ARG A 232 -8.43 -19.77 19.27
CA ARG A 232 -9.36 -20.63 20.02
C ARG A 232 -9.49 -21.98 19.33
#